data_5a44884a561fdcba021c17cf0c75e564
#
_entry.id   5a44884a561fdcba021c17cf0c75e564
#
_cell.length_a   1.000
_cell.length_b   1.000
_cell.length_c   1.000
_cell.angle_alpha   90.00
_cell.angle_beta   90.00
_cell.angle_gamma   90.00
#
_symmetry.space_group_name_H-M   'P 1'
#
loop_
_entity.id
_entity.type
_entity.pdbx_description
1 polymer ?
#
loop_
_entity_poly.entity_id
_entity_poly.type
_entity_poly.pdbx_seq_one_letter_code
_entity_poly.pdbx_strand_id
1 'polypeptide(L)'
;VTTPQDPDNRPPEQPYPSAPPPPQQPYAPAPPPLSASELGGYGGQDRPALPEPKEVRLSFFLWLASAILLVVSSALVLTQREAALEEARKTAASTPEVTPEQLEAAVNLVLVGSVIIGVVLAALMVLFAMKARAGRNWARVTLTVIGVLVFLYHLVGFSLVGLVIVLVVAAAVVTLYLPASKAYFDSAKRAG
;
A
#
# COMPACT_ATOMS: atom_id res chain seq x y z
N VAL A 1 -20.48 45.53 -60.38
CA VAL A 1 -21.56 45.06 -61.23
C VAL A 1 -21.25 43.58 -61.49
N THR A 2 -21.87 42.72 -60.76
CA THR A 2 -21.71 41.22 -60.87
C THR A 2 -22.79 40.76 -61.87
N THR A 3 -22.37 40.23 -62.99
CA THR A 3 -23.21 39.59 -64.00
C THR A 3 -23.67 38.24 -63.45
N PRO A 4 -24.96 37.85 -63.48
CA PRO A 4 -25.42 36.55 -63.16
C PRO A 4 -24.93 35.55 -64.19
N GLN A 5 -24.30 34.43 -63.70
CA GLN A 5 -23.92 33.31 -64.54
C GLN A 5 -25.19 32.56 -64.98
N ASP A 6 -25.32 32.41 -66.28
CA ASP A 6 -26.39 31.66 -66.93
C ASP A 6 -26.26 30.19 -66.66
N PRO A 7 -27.26 29.50 -66.09
CA PRO A 7 -27.19 28.09 -65.73
C PRO A 7 -27.15 27.11 -66.91
N ASP A 8 -27.44 27.56 -68.14
CA ASP A 8 -27.59 26.66 -69.30
C ASP A 8 -26.31 26.48 -70.16
N ASN A 9 -25.19 27.12 -69.79
CA ASN A 9 -23.95 27.01 -70.54
C ASN A 9 -22.93 26.07 -69.84
N ARG A 10 -23.34 24.85 -69.55
CA ARG A 10 -22.40 23.82 -69.17
C ARG A 10 -21.85 23.10 -70.44
N PRO A 11 -20.56 22.97 -70.61
CA PRO A 11 -19.98 22.13 -71.61
C PRO A 11 -20.44 20.70 -71.43
N PRO A 12 -20.71 19.89 -72.48
CA PRO A 12 -21.09 18.49 -72.34
C PRO A 12 -20.03 17.72 -71.58
N GLU A 13 -20.47 17.04 -70.51
CA GLU A 13 -19.61 16.17 -69.74
C GLU A 13 -19.10 15.02 -70.65
N GLN A 14 -17.79 15.00 -70.87
CA GLN A 14 -17.18 13.86 -71.56
C GLN A 14 -17.28 12.64 -70.65
N PRO A 15 -17.71 11.47 -71.15
CA PRO A 15 -17.72 10.25 -70.37
C PRO A 15 -16.30 9.94 -69.90
N TYR A 16 -16.05 9.94 -68.63
CA TYR A 16 -14.81 9.47 -68.05
C TYR A 16 -14.60 7.99 -68.48
N PRO A 17 -13.43 7.60 -69.00
CA PRO A 17 -13.15 6.21 -69.23
C PRO A 17 -13.22 5.44 -67.90
N SER A 18 -14.03 4.38 -67.92
CA SER A 18 -14.16 3.48 -66.77
C SER A 18 -12.79 3.01 -66.33
N ALA A 19 -12.42 3.23 -65.08
CA ALA A 19 -11.19 2.70 -64.53
C ALA A 19 -11.21 1.18 -64.64
N PRO A 20 -10.10 0.55 -65.03
CA PRO A 20 -10.01 -0.91 -65.08
C PRO A 20 -10.31 -1.49 -63.71
N PRO A 21 -11.10 -2.61 -63.60
CA PRO A 21 -11.40 -3.24 -62.32
C PRO A 21 -10.07 -3.60 -61.62
N PRO A 22 -10.00 -3.38 -60.29
CA PRO A 22 -8.83 -3.76 -59.54
C PRO A 22 -8.52 -5.23 -59.71
N PRO A 23 -7.26 -5.69 -59.82
CA PRO A 23 -6.94 -7.08 -59.92
C PRO A 23 -7.52 -7.85 -58.74
N GLN A 24 -8.36 -8.85 -59.06
CA GLN A 24 -8.91 -9.75 -58.04
C GLN A 24 -7.75 -10.55 -57.46
N GLN A 25 -7.30 -10.15 -56.28
CA GLN A 25 -6.40 -11.01 -55.52
C GLN A 25 -7.13 -12.32 -55.20
N PRO A 26 -6.49 -13.49 -55.38
CA PRO A 26 -7.07 -14.74 -54.97
C PRO A 26 -7.49 -14.65 -53.48
N TYR A 27 -8.74 -14.88 -53.18
CA TYR A 27 -9.23 -14.93 -51.80
C TYR A 27 -8.36 -15.94 -51.05
N ALA A 28 -7.52 -15.49 -50.13
CA ALA A 28 -6.90 -16.38 -49.16
C ALA A 28 -8.04 -17.10 -48.41
N PRO A 29 -7.96 -18.40 -48.21
CA PRO A 29 -8.99 -19.13 -47.44
C PRO A 29 -9.09 -18.46 -46.06
N ALA A 30 -10.33 -18.27 -45.61
CA ALA A 30 -10.57 -17.71 -44.28
C ALA A 30 -9.80 -18.53 -43.23
N PRO A 31 -9.10 -17.90 -42.29
CA PRO A 31 -8.42 -18.61 -41.22
C PRO A 31 -9.44 -19.53 -40.53
N PRO A 32 -9.05 -20.75 -40.15
CA PRO A 32 -9.96 -21.68 -39.48
C PRO A 32 -10.52 -21.02 -38.20
N PRO A 33 -11.77 -21.31 -37.83
CA PRO A 33 -12.32 -20.77 -36.59
C PRO A 33 -11.44 -21.17 -35.40
N LEU A 34 -11.13 -20.21 -34.54
CA LEU A 34 -10.35 -20.44 -33.34
C LEU A 34 -10.95 -21.57 -32.50
N SER A 35 -10.16 -22.54 -32.13
CA SER A 35 -10.59 -23.62 -31.26
C SER A 35 -11.00 -23.12 -29.89
N ALA A 36 -11.86 -23.82 -29.16
CA ALA A 36 -12.29 -23.47 -27.83
C ALA A 36 -11.09 -23.29 -26.83
N SER A 37 -9.99 -24.00 -27.10
CA SER A 37 -8.73 -23.85 -26.35
C SER A 37 -7.98 -22.55 -26.69
N GLU A 38 -8.10 -22.05 -27.91
CA GLU A 38 -7.52 -20.75 -28.30
C GLU A 38 -8.37 -19.58 -27.82
N LEU A 39 -9.71 -19.72 -27.79
CA LEU A 39 -10.63 -18.76 -27.19
C LEU A 39 -10.48 -18.69 -25.65
N GLY A 40 -10.19 -19.83 -24.99
CA GLY A 40 -9.86 -19.89 -23.57
C GLY A 40 -8.54 -19.16 -23.20
N GLY A 41 -7.60 -19.06 -24.14
CA GLY A 41 -6.33 -18.33 -23.97
C GLY A 41 -6.45 -16.80 -23.98
N TYR A 42 -7.55 -16.25 -24.49
CA TYR A 42 -7.82 -14.80 -24.46
C TYR A 42 -8.58 -14.35 -23.20
N GLY A 43 -9.15 -15.27 -22.43
CA GLY A 43 -9.84 -15.02 -21.17
C GLY A 43 -8.98 -15.38 -19.97
N GLY A 44 -8.07 -14.52 -19.58
CA GLY A 44 -7.23 -14.70 -18.40
C GLY A 44 -5.89 -15.35 -18.73
N GLN A 45 -5.03 -14.60 -19.39
CA GLN A 45 -3.61 -14.87 -19.26
C GLN A 45 -3.28 -14.68 -17.78
N ASP A 46 -2.98 -15.77 -17.07
CA ASP A 46 -2.22 -15.76 -15.82
C ASP A 46 -0.89 -15.06 -16.11
N ARG A 47 -0.93 -13.73 -16.12
CA ARG A 47 0.30 -12.96 -16.23
C ARG A 47 1.07 -13.26 -14.95
N PRO A 48 2.27 -13.85 -15.06
CA PRO A 48 3.04 -14.13 -13.86
C PRO A 48 3.16 -12.83 -13.06
N ALA A 49 2.95 -12.94 -11.74
CA ALA A 49 3.10 -11.80 -10.85
C ALA A 49 4.50 -11.17 -11.08
N LEU A 50 4.57 -9.86 -11.11
CA LEU A 50 5.84 -9.17 -11.25
C LEU A 50 6.82 -9.60 -10.15
N PRO A 51 8.12 -9.69 -10.43
CA PRO A 51 9.10 -9.96 -9.37
C PRO A 51 9.05 -8.85 -8.31
N GLU A 52 9.38 -9.23 -7.07
CA GLU A 52 9.37 -8.33 -5.92
C GLU A 52 10.27 -7.10 -6.17
N PRO A 53 9.72 -5.86 -6.20
CA PRO A 53 10.51 -4.66 -6.40
C PRO A 53 11.32 -4.30 -5.15
N LYS A 54 12.40 -3.54 -5.36
CA LYS A 54 13.31 -3.11 -4.28
C LYS A 54 12.58 -2.31 -3.18
N GLU A 55 11.57 -1.54 -3.57
CA GLU A 55 10.76 -0.70 -2.69
C GLU A 55 9.96 -1.54 -1.69
N VAL A 56 9.37 -2.65 -2.14
CA VAL A 56 8.63 -3.58 -1.26
C VAL A 56 9.60 -4.28 -0.30
N ARG A 57 10.77 -4.69 -0.79
CA ARG A 57 11.83 -5.26 0.05
C ARG A 57 12.34 -4.25 1.08
N LEU A 58 12.58 -3.00 0.67
CA LEU A 58 13.00 -1.92 1.57
C LEU A 58 11.93 -1.69 2.65
N SER A 59 10.66 -1.58 2.24
CA SER A 59 9.54 -1.45 3.18
C SER A 59 9.52 -2.58 4.21
N PHE A 60 9.73 -3.82 3.78
CA PHE A 60 9.79 -4.97 4.70
C PHE A 60 10.88 -4.80 5.77
N PHE A 61 12.10 -4.39 5.37
CA PHE A 61 13.18 -4.17 6.33
C PHE A 61 12.91 -2.97 7.26
N LEU A 62 12.28 -1.91 6.76
CA LEU A 62 11.87 -0.78 7.58
C LEU A 62 10.82 -1.18 8.62
N TRP A 63 9.83 -2.02 8.25
CA TRP A 63 8.86 -2.56 9.19
C TRP A 63 9.52 -3.46 10.24
N LEU A 64 10.49 -4.29 9.83
CA LEU A 64 11.25 -5.14 10.76
C LEU A 64 12.06 -4.29 11.74
N ALA A 65 12.76 -3.27 11.25
CA ALA A 65 13.50 -2.33 12.08
C ALA A 65 12.57 -1.61 13.08
N SER A 66 11.40 -1.13 12.62
CA SER A 66 10.40 -0.51 13.48
C SER A 66 9.88 -1.46 14.56
N ALA A 67 9.63 -2.73 14.22
CA ALA A 67 9.20 -3.73 15.18
C ALA A 67 10.26 -3.99 16.26
N ILE A 68 11.54 -4.07 15.87
CA ILE A 68 12.66 -4.21 16.82
C ILE A 68 12.75 -2.98 17.73
N LEU A 69 12.71 -1.78 17.15
CA LEU A 69 12.75 -0.53 17.92
C LEU A 69 11.58 -0.45 18.91
N LEU A 70 10.38 -0.88 18.50
CA LEU A 70 9.20 -0.90 19.37
C LEU A 70 9.37 -1.85 20.55
N VAL A 71 9.90 -3.06 20.33
CA VAL A 71 10.17 -4.02 21.40
C VAL A 71 11.24 -3.48 22.35
N VAL A 72 12.34 -2.95 21.83
CA VAL A 72 13.40 -2.35 22.65
C VAL A 72 12.85 -1.17 23.45
N SER A 73 12.09 -0.28 22.84
CA SER A 73 11.46 0.85 23.53
C SER A 73 10.52 0.38 24.63
N SER A 74 9.69 -0.63 24.37
CA SER A 74 8.78 -1.22 25.36
C SER A 74 9.54 -1.84 26.56
N ALA A 75 10.65 -2.50 26.30
CA ALA A 75 11.49 -3.05 27.37
C ALA A 75 12.16 -1.95 28.22
N LEU A 76 12.62 -0.87 27.59
CA LEU A 76 13.22 0.27 28.28
C LEU A 76 12.23 1.00 29.20
N VAL A 77 10.93 0.93 28.93
CA VAL A 77 9.91 1.51 29.82
C VAL A 77 9.95 0.90 31.22
N LEU A 78 10.32 -0.38 31.35
CA LEU A 78 10.47 -1.04 32.66
C LEU A 78 11.57 -0.44 33.52
N THR A 79 12.61 0.14 32.91
CA THR A 79 13.70 0.80 33.65
C THR A 79 13.29 2.15 34.23
N GLN A 80 12.14 2.69 33.79
CA GLN A 80 11.60 3.97 34.24
C GLN A 80 10.55 3.82 35.34
N ARG A 81 10.45 2.64 35.96
CA ARG A 81 9.43 2.33 36.98
C ARG A 81 9.42 3.35 38.13
N GLU A 82 10.57 3.70 38.67
CA GLU A 82 10.67 4.67 39.77
C GLU A 82 10.19 6.08 39.39
N ALA A 83 10.57 6.52 38.18
CA ALA A 83 10.10 7.80 37.65
C ALA A 83 8.58 7.79 37.43
N ALA A 84 8.05 6.68 36.91
CA ALA A 84 6.60 6.52 36.71
C ALA A 84 5.83 6.52 38.06
N LEU A 85 6.39 5.86 39.10
CA LEU A 85 5.82 5.90 40.45
C LEU A 85 5.85 7.28 41.05
N GLU A 86 6.92 8.00 40.89
CA GLU A 86 7.05 9.38 41.43
C GLU A 86 6.01 10.30 40.75
N GLU A 87 5.86 10.22 39.43
CA GLU A 87 4.88 11.02 38.71
C GLU A 87 3.43 10.63 39.10
N ALA A 88 3.18 9.34 39.24
CA ALA A 88 1.88 8.86 39.70
C ALA A 88 1.55 9.34 41.14
N ARG A 89 2.52 9.37 42.04
CA ARG A 89 2.35 9.92 43.42
C ARG A 89 2.04 11.42 43.40
N LYS A 90 2.69 12.19 42.53
CA LYS A 90 2.41 13.64 42.40
C LYS A 90 0.94 13.84 41.91
N THR A 91 0.52 13.05 40.91
CA THR A 91 -0.83 13.14 40.39
C THR A 91 -1.88 12.68 41.42
N ALA A 92 -1.60 11.61 42.17
CA ALA A 92 -2.47 11.06 43.19
C ALA A 92 -2.56 11.94 44.48
N ALA A 93 -1.61 12.85 44.70
CA ALA A 93 -1.65 13.72 45.85
C ALA A 93 -2.91 14.60 45.94
N SER A 94 -3.60 14.80 44.82
CA SER A 94 -4.89 15.49 44.75
C SER A 94 -6.10 14.56 44.92
N THR A 95 -5.89 13.24 45.07
CA THR A 95 -6.96 12.22 45.16
C THR A 95 -6.76 11.38 46.41
N PRO A 96 -7.32 11.80 47.58
CA PRO A 96 -7.05 11.19 48.89
C PRO A 96 -7.45 9.73 49.06
N GLU A 97 -8.22 9.17 48.13
CA GLU A 97 -8.79 7.82 48.24
C GLU A 97 -7.86 6.71 47.68
N VAL A 98 -6.73 7.05 47.06
CA VAL A 98 -5.82 6.06 46.45
C VAL A 98 -4.73 5.67 47.44
N THR A 99 -4.65 4.39 47.78
CA THR A 99 -3.59 3.88 48.67
C THR A 99 -2.28 3.72 47.89
N PRO A 100 -1.09 3.77 48.57
CA PRO A 100 0.20 3.53 47.93
C PRO A 100 0.28 2.20 47.19
N GLU A 101 -0.29 1.13 47.75
CA GLU A 101 -0.33 -0.21 47.14
C GLU A 101 -1.15 -0.23 45.86
N GLN A 102 -2.29 0.44 45.84
CA GLN A 102 -3.11 0.57 44.63
C GLN A 102 -2.38 1.34 43.53
N LEU A 103 -1.65 2.38 43.90
CA LEU A 103 -0.85 3.17 42.97
C LEU A 103 0.26 2.35 42.35
N GLU A 104 1.01 1.59 43.17
CA GLU A 104 2.08 0.70 42.69
C GLU A 104 1.52 -0.41 41.79
N ALA A 105 0.39 -1.01 42.15
CA ALA A 105 -0.27 -2.01 41.33
C ALA A 105 -0.70 -1.45 39.98
N ALA A 106 -1.28 -0.23 39.96
CA ALA A 106 -1.70 0.45 38.73
C ALA A 106 -0.50 0.76 37.81
N VAL A 107 0.60 1.32 38.37
CA VAL A 107 1.82 1.60 37.60
C VAL A 107 2.41 0.31 37.03
N ASN A 108 2.54 -0.75 37.83
CA ASN A 108 3.04 -2.04 37.35
C ASN A 108 2.15 -2.61 36.24
N LEU A 109 0.83 -2.54 36.36
CA LEU A 109 -0.11 -2.99 35.34
C LEU A 109 0.09 -2.23 34.02
N VAL A 110 0.26 -0.90 34.08
CA VAL A 110 0.50 -0.06 32.90
C VAL A 110 1.84 -0.40 32.25
N LEU A 111 2.91 -0.55 33.04
CA LEU A 111 4.25 -0.86 32.53
C LEU A 111 4.29 -2.24 31.87
N VAL A 112 3.81 -3.28 32.56
CA VAL A 112 3.77 -4.65 32.01
C VAL A 112 2.80 -4.73 30.82
N GLY A 113 1.65 -4.10 30.92
CA GLY A 113 0.67 -4.01 29.84
C GLY A 113 1.28 -3.35 28.59
N SER A 114 2.05 -2.27 28.74
CA SER A 114 2.70 -1.60 27.63
C SER A 114 3.73 -2.49 26.91
N VAL A 115 4.47 -3.31 27.65
CA VAL A 115 5.41 -4.28 27.08
C VAL A 115 4.65 -5.36 26.27
N ILE A 116 3.59 -5.93 26.84
CA ILE A 116 2.78 -6.94 26.16
C ILE A 116 2.20 -6.37 24.87
N ILE A 117 1.59 -5.18 24.93
CA ILE A 117 1.04 -4.49 23.76
C ILE A 117 2.13 -4.22 22.72
N GLY A 118 3.30 -3.74 23.15
CA GLY A 118 4.43 -3.47 22.26
C GLY A 118 4.91 -4.73 21.52
N VAL A 119 5.05 -5.86 22.23
CA VAL A 119 5.44 -7.14 21.62
C VAL A 119 4.37 -7.66 20.66
N VAL A 120 3.09 -7.58 21.02
CA VAL A 120 1.98 -8.00 20.16
C VAL A 120 1.93 -7.14 18.89
N LEU A 121 2.05 -5.82 19.01
CA LEU A 121 2.08 -4.93 17.86
C LEU A 121 3.29 -5.19 16.97
N ALA A 122 4.49 -5.41 17.54
CA ALA A 122 5.68 -5.76 16.78
C ALA A 122 5.49 -7.07 16.00
N ALA A 123 4.91 -8.10 16.63
CA ALA A 123 4.60 -9.36 15.96
C ALA A 123 3.60 -9.18 14.80
N LEU A 124 2.56 -8.38 14.99
CA LEU A 124 1.59 -8.03 13.93
C LEU A 124 2.26 -7.26 12.79
N MET A 125 3.14 -6.29 13.09
CA MET A 125 3.89 -5.54 12.07
C MET A 125 4.72 -6.48 11.20
N VAL A 126 5.46 -7.42 11.80
CA VAL A 126 6.26 -8.41 11.06
C VAL A 126 5.37 -9.33 10.24
N LEU A 127 4.29 -9.85 10.81
CA LEU A 127 3.35 -10.73 10.12
C LEU A 127 2.73 -10.05 8.89
N PHE A 128 2.24 -8.82 9.04
CA PHE A 128 1.64 -8.11 7.92
C PHE A 128 2.69 -7.62 6.91
N ALA A 129 3.91 -7.31 7.34
CA ALA A 129 5.01 -6.99 6.43
C ALA A 129 5.37 -8.21 5.55
N MET A 130 5.39 -9.42 6.09
CA MET A 130 5.55 -10.66 5.31
C MET A 130 4.39 -10.87 4.33
N LYS A 131 3.14 -10.61 4.74
CA LYS A 131 1.97 -10.73 3.86
C LYS A 131 1.96 -9.66 2.75
N ALA A 132 2.40 -8.43 3.06
CA ALA A 132 2.56 -7.38 2.06
C ALA A 132 3.66 -7.75 1.05
N ARG A 133 4.79 -8.26 1.52
CA ARG A 133 5.86 -8.78 0.68
C ARG A 133 5.39 -9.90 -0.25
N ALA A 134 4.45 -10.73 0.18
CA ALA A 134 3.79 -11.74 -0.65
C ALA A 134 2.73 -11.17 -1.61
N GLY A 135 2.69 -9.85 -1.85
CA GLY A 135 1.79 -9.20 -2.80
C GLY A 135 0.36 -8.98 -2.32
N ARG A 136 0.04 -9.26 -1.05
CA ARG A 136 -1.32 -9.12 -0.54
C ARG A 136 -1.66 -7.65 -0.26
N ASN A 137 -2.49 -7.06 -1.09
CA ASN A 137 -2.86 -5.65 -1.01
C ASN A 137 -3.55 -5.27 0.32
N TRP A 138 -4.37 -6.18 0.90
CA TRP A 138 -5.01 -5.92 2.19
C TRP A 138 -3.98 -5.72 3.33
N ALA A 139 -2.85 -6.47 3.29
CA ALA A 139 -1.79 -6.33 4.29
C ALA A 139 -1.12 -4.95 4.23
N ARG A 140 -0.99 -4.35 3.03
CA ARG A 140 -0.52 -2.98 2.84
C ARG A 140 -1.43 -1.97 3.54
N VAL A 141 -2.75 -2.12 3.40
CA VAL A 141 -3.73 -1.24 4.05
C VAL A 141 -3.66 -1.41 5.58
N THR A 142 -3.60 -2.66 6.06
CA THR A 142 -3.47 -2.95 7.50
C THR A 142 -2.20 -2.35 8.09
N LEU A 143 -1.06 -2.47 7.41
CA LEU A 143 0.20 -1.84 7.85
C LEU A 143 0.08 -0.31 7.91
N THR A 144 -0.62 0.30 6.96
CA THR A 144 -0.87 1.75 6.99
C THR A 144 -1.70 2.15 8.21
N VAL A 145 -2.75 1.39 8.53
CA VAL A 145 -3.57 1.63 9.74
C VAL A 145 -2.71 1.48 11.00
N ILE A 146 -1.91 0.41 11.10
CA ILE A 146 -0.98 0.23 12.23
C ILE A 146 -0.01 1.41 12.31
N GLY A 147 0.55 1.85 11.19
CA GLY A 147 1.45 3.00 11.13
C GLY A 147 0.82 4.29 11.66
N VAL A 148 -0.44 4.55 11.29
CA VAL A 148 -1.21 5.69 11.82
C VAL A 148 -1.42 5.57 13.33
N LEU A 149 -1.76 4.39 13.83
CA LEU A 149 -1.94 4.16 15.27
C LEU A 149 -0.64 4.36 16.05
N VAL A 150 0.49 3.86 15.53
CA VAL A 150 1.83 4.08 16.11
C VAL A 150 2.17 5.57 16.10
N PHE A 151 1.89 6.28 15.02
CA PHE A 151 2.08 7.72 14.94
C PHE A 151 1.28 8.47 16.01
N LEU A 152 -0.03 8.19 16.11
CA LEU A 152 -0.92 8.83 17.10
C LEU A 152 -0.48 8.53 18.54
N TYR A 153 -0.06 7.30 18.83
CA TYR A 153 0.44 6.93 20.15
C TYR A 153 1.67 7.76 20.54
N HIS A 154 2.65 7.93 19.65
CA HIS A 154 3.87 8.69 19.92
C HIS A 154 3.65 10.21 19.88
N LEU A 155 2.54 10.68 19.33
CA LEU A 155 2.17 12.10 19.36
C LEU A 155 1.77 12.55 20.78
N VAL A 156 1.17 11.65 21.58
CA VAL A 156 0.77 11.93 22.97
C VAL A 156 1.96 11.89 23.91
N GLY A 157 2.90 10.94 23.72
CA GLY A 157 4.10 10.78 24.54
C GLY A 157 5.37 11.11 23.75
N PHE A 158 5.66 12.41 23.54
CA PHE A 158 6.81 12.81 22.74
C PHE A 158 8.14 12.36 23.37
N SER A 159 8.89 11.54 22.63
CA SER A 159 10.24 11.10 22.98
C SER A 159 11.11 11.00 21.74
N LEU A 160 12.44 11.15 21.90
CA LEU A 160 13.38 11.00 20.78
C LEU A 160 13.30 9.61 20.14
N VAL A 161 13.16 8.56 20.96
CA VAL A 161 13.00 7.19 20.47
C VAL A 161 11.68 7.05 19.70
N GLY A 162 10.59 7.60 20.22
CA GLY A 162 9.29 7.64 19.56
C GLY A 162 9.36 8.36 18.21
N LEU A 163 10.07 9.48 18.14
CA LEU A 163 10.27 10.22 16.89
C LEU A 163 11.00 9.37 15.85
N VAL A 164 12.05 8.64 16.23
CA VAL A 164 12.77 7.73 15.33
C VAL A 164 11.85 6.63 14.82
N ILE A 165 11.06 6.01 15.71
CA ILE A 165 10.08 4.97 15.33
C ILE A 165 9.09 5.53 14.30
N VAL A 166 8.51 6.70 14.55
CA VAL A 166 7.56 7.36 13.66
C VAL A 166 8.17 7.64 12.29
N LEU A 167 9.40 8.15 12.22
CA LEU A 167 10.08 8.42 10.96
C LEU A 167 10.34 7.13 10.16
N VAL A 168 10.78 6.05 10.81
CA VAL A 168 11.00 4.77 10.16
C VAL A 168 9.68 4.16 9.66
N VAL A 169 8.63 4.22 10.47
CA VAL A 169 7.27 3.76 10.08
C VAL A 169 6.73 4.58 8.91
N ALA A 170 6.89 5.91 8.94
CA ALA A 170 6.46 6.77 7.83
C ALA A 170 7.20 6.43 6.53
N ALA A 171 8.52 6.23 6.59
CA ALA A 171 9.31 5.79 5.44
C ALA A 171 8.84 4.41 4.93
N ALA A 172 8.56 3.47 5.84
CA ALA A 172 8.05 2.14 5.49
C ALA A 172 6.69 2.22 4.78
N VAL A 173 5.77 3.07 5.25
CA VAL A 173 4.48 3.31 4.60
C VAL A 173 4.69 3.94 3.23
N VAL A 174 5.47 5.01 3.12
CA VAL A 174 5.70 5.71 1.85
C VAL A 174 6.22 4.74 0.78
N THR A 175 7.19 3.87 1.12
CA THR A 175 7.76 2.91 0.17
C THR A 175 6.74 1.90 -0.37
N LEU A 176 5.69 1.56 0.40
CA LEU A 176 4.58 0.71 -0.08
C LEU A 176 3.67 1.39 -1.12
N TYR A 177 3.68 2.73 -1.19
CA TYR A 177 2.84 3.50 -2.10
C TYR A 177 3.59 4.07 -3.31
N LEU A 178 4.87 3.78 -3.46
CA LEU A 178 5.65 4.15 -4.66
C LEU A 178 5.10 3.45 -5.92
N PRO A 179 5.29 4.03 -7.11
CA PRO A 179 4.76 3.48 -8.36
C PRO A 179 5.11 2.01 -8.60
N ALA A 180 6.36 1.61 -8.34
CA ALA A 180 6.81 0.23 -8.49
C ALA A 180 6.09 -0.74 -7.54
N SER A 181 5.89 -0.33 -6.28
CA SER A 181 5.13 -1.10 -5.30
C SER A 181 3.66 -1.25 -5.72
N LYS A 182 3.01 -0.18 -6.20
CA LYS A 182 1.64 -0.24 -6.71
C LYS A 182 1.50 -1.22 -7.87
N ALA A 183 2.39 -1.14 -8.87
CA ALA A 183 2.39 -2.05 -10.01
C ALA A 183 2.54 -3.52 -9.57
N TYR A 184 3.37 -3.79 -8.57
CA TYR A 184 3.54 -5.12 -7.98
C TYR A 184 2.25 -5.64 -7.34
N PHE A 185 1.60 -4.87 -6.46
CA PHE A 185 0.35 -5.27 -5.82
C PHE A 185 -0.80 -5.43 -6.81
N ASP A 186 -0.85 -4.60 -7.85
CA ASP A 186 -1.86 -4.70 -8.91
C ASP A 186 -1.64 -5.95 -9.80
N SER A 187 -0.38 -6.34 -10.05
CA SER A 187 -0.07 -7.58 -10.75
C SER A 187 -0.43 -8.82 -9.92
N ALA A 188 -0.09 -8.82 -8.63
CA ALA A 188 -0.41 -9.90 -7.71
C ALA A 188 -1.93 -10.10 -7.54
N LYS A 189 -2.71 -8.99 -7.53
CA LYS A 189 -4.17 -9.06 -7.50
C LYS A 189 -4.78 -9.70 -8.75
N ARG A 190 -4.12 -9.58 -9.91
CA ARG A 190 -4.61 -10.16 -11.18
C ARG A 190 -4.20 -11.63 -11.36
N ALA A 191 -3.18 -12.07 -10.63
CA ALA A 191 -2.66 -13.44 -10.71
C ALA A 191 -3.27 -14.40 -9.67
N GLY A 192 -4.05 -13.92 -8.70
CA GLY A 192 -4.70 -14.70 -7.64
C GLY A 192 -6.18 -14.44 -7.54
#